data_93fcbc23d7630bf9d9756a4c8e161a76
#
_entry.id   93fcbc23d7630bf9d9756a4c8e161a76
#
_cell.length_a   1.000
_cell.length_b   1.000
_cell.length_c   1.000
_cell.angle_alpha   90.00
_cell.angle_beta   90.00
_cell.angle_gamma   90.00
#
_symmetry.space_group_name_H-M   'P 1'
#
loop_
_entity.id
_entity.type
_entity.pdbx_description
1 polymer ?
#
loop_
_entity_poly.entity_id
_entity_poly.type
_entity_poly.pdbx_seq_one_letter_code
_entity_poly.pdbx_strand_id
1 'polypeptide(L)'
;EGTGAMVLDHIERIAYAASSKRSDSHILERFCAHFNFEPMVFDAKNKAGISVYHTNVLMCIGSDYVLAGFEMMTNVRRRNEIIHRFENAGKRIIYLTEQQITAFCGNALELKGSSGRILALSLTAYNALTKNQISLLEETVKLVPLDVSAIELAGGSVRCMLAGIHLSKR
;
A
#
# COMPACT_ATOMS: atom_id res chain seq x y z
N GLU A 1 -2.34 2.17 -15.54
CA GLU A 1 -1.84 3.50 -15.19
C GLU A 1 -0.58 3.38 -14.34
N GLY A 2 0.18 4.44 -14.20
CA GLY A 2 1.47 4.53 -13.53
C GLY A 2 1.59 3.98 -12.09
N THR A 3 2.26 4.74 -11.22
CA THR A 3 2.71 4.27 -9.88
C THR A 3 1.58 3.91 -8.89
N GLY A 4 0.34 4.33 -9.14
CA GLY A 4 -0.80 4.01 -8.28
C GLY A 4 -1.39 2.61 -8.50
N ALA A 5 -1.26 2.06 -9.72
CA ALA A 5 -1.91 0.82 -10.12
C ALA A 5 -1.34 -0.42 -9.41
N MET A 6 -0.08 -0.37 -8.96
CA MET A 6 0.58 -1.46 -8.25
C MET A 6 1.33 -0.98 -7.02
N VAL A 7 1.55 -1.88 -6.07
CA VAL A 7 2.40 -1.68 -4.91
C VAL A 7 3.49 -2.75 -4.93
N LEU A 8 4.74 -2.32 -4.92
CA LEU A 8 5.88 -3.21 -5.03
C LEU A 8 6.45 -3.54 -3.65
N ASP A 9 6.59 -4.83 -3.36
CA ASP A 9 7.49 -5.31 -2.33
C ASP A 9 8.88 -5.50 -2.95
N HIS A 10 9.77 -4.57 -2.71
CA HIS A 10 11.11 -4.59 -3.28
C HIS A 10 12.01 -5.65 -2.64
N ILE A 11 11.69 -6.11 -1.43
CA ILE A 11 12.44 -7.14 -0.70
C ILE A 11 12.06 -8.52 -1.24
N GLU A 12 10.76 -8.83 -1.23
CA GLU A 12 10.22 -10.12 -1.69
C GLU A 12 10.05 -10.20 -3.21
N ARG A 13 10.26 -9.09 -3.91
CA ARG A 13 10.13 -9.00 -5.36
C ARG A 13 8.73 -9.36 -5.87
N ILE A 14 7.69 -8.91 -5.16
CA ILE A 14 6.29 -9.13 -5.52
C ILE A 14 5.63 -7.80 -5.91
N ALA A 15 4.89 -7.81 -7.02
CA ALA A 15 4.08 -6.69 -7.48
C ALA A 15 2.58 -6.96 -7.22
N TYR A 16 2.04 -6.33 -6.20
CA TYR A 16 0.62 -6.43 -5.85
C TYR A 16 -0.21 -5.46 -6.68
N ALA A 17 -1.29 -5.96 -7.29
CA ALA A 17 -2.17 -5.15 -8.13
C ALA A 17 -3.65 -5.51 -7.95
N ALA A 18 -4.46 -4.55 -7.53
CA ALA A 18 -5.92 -4.67 -7.54
C ALA A 18 -6.44 -4.57 -8.98
N SER A 19 -7.24 -5.55 -9.40
CA SER A 19 -7.88 -5.55 -10.72
C SER A 19 -8.85 -4.38 -10.83
N SER A 20 -8.68 -3.55 -11.84
CA SER A 20 -9.57 -2.42 -12.11
C SER A 20 -9.50 -2.01 -13.58
N LYS A 21 -10.34 -1.06 -13.99
CA LYS A 21 -10.24 -0.44 -15.31
C LYS A 21 -8.93 0.32 -15.55
N ARG A 22 -8.12 0.52 -14.49
CA ARG A 22 -6.86 1.27 -14.51
C ARG A 22 -5.62 0.39 -14.36
N SER A 23 -5.80 -0.94 -14.22
CA SER A 23 -4.71 -1.92 -14.15
C SER A 23 -5.04 -3.13 -15.00
N ASP A 24 -4.17 -3.44 -15.95
CA ASP A 24 -4.29 -4.56 -16.88
C ASP A 24 -3.31 -5.66 -16.47
N SER A 25 -3.80 -6.90 -16.32
CA SER A 25 -3.00 -8.03 -15.86
C SER A 25 -1.86 -8.41 -16.83
N HIS A 26 -2.10 -8.32 -18.14
CA HIS A 26 -1.06 -8.64 -19.14
C HIS A 26 0.08 -7.61 -19.12
N ILE A 27 -0.26 -6.34 -18.92
CA ILE A 27 0.77 -5.29 -18.76
C ILE A 27 1.54 -5.49 -17.47
N LEU A 28 0.87 -5.88 -16.38
CA LEU A 28 1.55 -6.22 -15.13
C LEU A 28 2.51 -7.40 -15.31
N GLU A 29 2.09 -8.48 -15.98
CA GLU A 29 2.94 -9.63 -16.28
C GLU A 29 4.19 -9.23 -17.07
N ARG A 30 4.02 -8.39 -18.11
CA ARG A 30 5.17 -7.86 -18.88
C ARG A 30 6.10 -7.01 -18.03
N PHE A 31 5.55 -6.14 -17.17
CA PHE A 31 6.34 -5.37 -16.20
C PHE A 31 7.12 -6.30 -15.27
N CYS A 32 6.43 -7.28 -14.69
CA CYS A 32 7.03 -8.22 -13.75
C CYS A 32 8.14 -9.06 -14.40
N ALA A 33 7.93 -9.55 -15.62
CA ALA A 33 8.95 -10.28 -16.38
C ALA A 33 10.18 -9.41 -16.67
N HIS A 34 9.98 -8.12 -17.02
CA HIS A 34 11.07 -7.20 -17.35
C HIS A 34 11.87 -6.78 -16.11
N PHE A 35 11.20 -6.53 -14.98
CA PHE A 35 11.83 -6.04 -13.76
C PHE A 35 12.06 -7.10 -12.69
N ASN A 36 11.84 -8.38 -13.01
CA ASN A 36 11.99 -9.51 -12.11
C ASN A 36 11.18 -9.39 -10.82
N PHE A 37 9.85 -9.23 -10.98
CA PHE A 37 8.87 -9.31 -9.91
C PHE A 37 7.91 -10.49 -10.16
N GLU A 38 7.35 -11.04 -9.08
CA GLU A 38 6.21 -11.96 -9.14
C GLU A 38 4.91 -11.14 -9.20
N PRO A 39 4.02 -11.34 -10.20
CA PRO A 39 2.74 -10.64 -10.22
C PRO A 39 1.75 -11.24 -9.21
N MET A 40 1.14 -10.41 -8.37
CA MET A 40 0.12 -10.81 -7.41
C MET A 40 -1.15 -10.00 -7.63
N VAL A 41 -1.99 -10.46 -8.55
CA VAL A 41 -3.27 -9.83 -8.91
C VAL A 41 -4.38 -10.30 -7.97
N PHE A 42 -5.24 -9.38 -7.55
CA PHE A 42 -6.42 -9.66 -6.73
C PHE A 42 -7.56 -8.69 -7.02
N ASP A 43 -8.79 -9.10 -6.71
CA ASP A 43 -9.97 -8.24 -6.78
C ASP A 43 -10.25 -7.62 -5.43
N ALA A 44 -10.52 -6.31 -5.40
CA ALA A 44 -10.91 -5.59 -4.20
C ALA A 44 -12.09 -4.65 -4.47
N LYS A 45 -13.07 -4.65 -3.56
CA LYS A 45 -14.28 -3.84 -3.65
C LYS A 45 -14.63 -3.25 -2.29
N ASN A 46 -15.28 -2.09 -2.31
CA ASN A 46 -15.91 -1.53 -1.13
C ASN A 46 -17.28 -2.21 -0.87
N LYS A 47 -17.93 -1.89 0.25
CA LYS A 47 -19.25 -2.42 0.62
C LYS A 47 -20.36 -2.11 -0.38
N ALA A 48 -20.21 -1.05 -1.18
CA ALA A 48 -21.14 -0.72 -2.26
C ALA A 48 -20.86 -1.53 -3.55
N GLY A 49 -19.89 -2.46 -3.54
CA GLY A 49 -19.53 -3.27 -4.70
C GLY A 49 -18.65 -2.55 -5.73
N ILE A 50 -18.20 -1.32 -5.44
CA ILE A 50 -17.34 -0.54 -6.32
C ILE A 50 -15.90 -1.04 -6.19
N SER A 51 -15.27 -1.36 -7.33
CA SER A 51 -13.88 -1.82 -7.36
C SER A 51 -12.91 -0.73 -6.90
N VAL A 52 -11.91 -1.12 -6.12
CA VAL A 52 -10.78 -0.26 -5.77
C VAL A 52 -10.01 0.03 -7.05
N TYR A 53 -9.89 1.30 -7.40
CA TYR A 53 -9.33 1.71 -8.70
C TYR A 53 -7.80 1.65 -8.77
N HIS A 54 -7.10 1.89 -7.66
CA HIS A 54 -5.64 1.81 -7.54
C HIS A 54 -5.21 1.05 -6.29
N THR A 55 -4.21 0.21 -6.42
CA THR A 55 -3.68 -0.59 -5.32
C THR A 55 -3.10 0.25 -4.19
N ASN A 56 -2.48 1.40 -4.53
CA ASN A 56 -1.85 2.29 -3.57
C ASN A 56 -2.80 3.03 -2.62
N VAL A 57 -4.12 2.96 -2.84
CA VAL A 57 -5.10 3.44 -1.85
C VAL A 57 -5.46 2.36 -0.85
N LEU A 58 -5.29 1.09 -1.23
CA LEU A 58 -5.67 -0.07 -0.43
C LEU A 58 -4.57 -0.56 0.50
N MET A 59 -3.30 -0.43 0.09
CA MET A 59 -2.18 -0.99 0.85
C MET A 59 -0.90 -0.18 0.75
N CYS A 60 -0.13 -0.23 1.84
CA CYS A 60 1.24 0.25 1.93
C CYS A 60 2.12 -0.88 2.45
N ILE A 61 3.25 -1.13 1.79
CA ILE A 61 4.24 -2.14 2.21
C ILE A 61 5.49 -1.39 2.65
N GLY A 62 5.86 -1.59 3.92
CA GLY A 62 7.13 -1.16 4.49
C GLY A 62 8.14 -2.31 4.53
N SER A 63 9.32 -2.04 5.09
CA SER A 63 10.37 -3.06 5.25
C SER A 63 9.93 -4.18 6.18
N ASP A 64 9.31 -3.87 7.33
CA ASP A 64 8.97 -4.84 8.37
C ASP A 64 7.47 -4.95 8.64
N TYR A 65 6.64 -4.24 7.87
CA TYR A 65 5.20 -4.20 8.07
C TYR A 65 4.43 -4.03 6.77
N VAL A 66 3.14 -4.32 6.83
CA VAL A 66 2.16 -3.98 5.80
C VAL A 66 0.90 -3.42 6.44
N LEU A 67 0.37 -2.32 5.88
CA LEU A 67 -0.96 -1.81 6.18
C LEU A 67 -1.85 -2.13 4.98
N ALA A 68 -2.96 -2.83 5.17
CA ALA A 68 -3.87 -3.12 4.07
C ALA A 68 -5.31 -3.37 4.50
N GLY A 69 -6.23 -3.01 3.61
CA GLY A 69 -7.66 -3.31 3.73
C GLY A 69 -7.98 -4.71 3.21
N PHE A 70 -7.47 -5.75 3.87
CA PHE A 70 -7.61 -7.15 3.43
C PHE A 70 -9.07 -7.58 3.29
N GLU A 71 -9.98 -7.09 4.15
CA GLU A 71 -11.41 -7.41 4.08
C GLU A 71 -12.09 -6.90 2.79
N MET A 72 -11.47 -5.96 2.09
CA MET A 72 -11.94 -5.48 0.80
C MET A 72 -11.54 -6.41 -0.36
N MET A 73 -10.60 -7.34 -0.14
CA MET A 73 -10.24 -8.36 -1.14
C MET A 73 -11.33 -9.42 -1.21
N THR A 74 -11.99 -9.53 -2.35
CA THR A 74 -13.23 -10.32 -2.51
C THR A 74 -13.01 -11.83 -2.57
N ASN A 75 -11.86 -12.27 -3.11
CA ASN A 75 -11.49 -13.68 -3.18
C ASN A 75 -10.75 -14.10 -1.90
N VAL A 76 -11.42 -14.85 -1.02
CA VAL A 76 -10.88 -15.29 0.27
C VAL A 76 -9.59 -16.11 0.11
N ARG A 77 -9.52 -17.01 -0.88
CA ARG A 77 -8.32 -17.82 -1.12
C ARG A 77 -7.12 -16.95 -1.47
N ARG A 78 -7.31 -15.99 -2.39
CA ARG A 78 -6.25 -15.05 -2.80
C ARG A 78 -5.85 -14.13 -1.64
N ARG A 79 -6.82 -13.63 -0.87
CA ARG A 79 -6.56 -12.85 0.35
C ARG A 79 -5.67 -13.60 1.34
N ASN A 80 -6.01 -14.85 1.64
CA ASN A 80 -5.24 -15.67 2.57
C ASN A 80 -3.83 -15.97 2.03
N GLU A 81 -3.69 -16.23 0.74
CA GLU A 81 -2.39 -16.39 0.08
C GLU A 81 -1.52 -15.14 0.27
N ILE A 82 -2.07 -13.95 0.06
CA ILE A 82 -1.36 -12.67 0.24
C ILE A 82 -0.96 -12.49 1.70
N ILE A 83 -1.86 -12.77 2.66
CA ILE A 83 -1.57 -12.69 4.09
C ILE A 83 -0.40 -13.63 4.44
N HIS A 84 -0.45 -14.89 4.02
CA HIS A 84 0.63 -15.85 4.27
C HIS A 84 1.96 -15.44 3.65
N ARG A 85 1.98 -14.77 2.48
CA ARG A 85 3.22 -14.22 1.92
C ARG A 85 3.85 -13.20 2.86
N PHE A 86 3.06 -12.28 3.44
CA PHE A 86 3.56 -11.31 4.41
C PHE A 86 4.00 -11.95 5.73
N GLU A 87 3.27 -12.93 6.23
CA GLU A 87 3.63 -13.69 7.44
C GLU A 87 4.97 -14.42 7.25
N ASN A 88 5.13 -15.14 6.12
CA ASN A 88 6.36 -15.85 5.79
C ASN A 88 7.57 -14.92 5.59
N ALA A 89 7.32 -13.70 5.10
CA ALA A 89 8.34 -12.66 5.00
C ALA A 89 8.65 -11.97 6.35
N GLY A 90 8.01 -12.40 7.45
CA GLY A 90 8.19 -11.83 8.78
C GLY A 90 7.64 -10.41 8.93
N LYS A 91 6.78 -9.96 8.04
CA LYS A 91 6.18 -8.62 8.12
C LYS A 91 5.05 -8.59 9.14
N ARG A 92 5.02 -7.55 9.94
CA ARG A 92 3.88 -7.26 10.82
C ARG A 92 2.68 -6.81 9.98
N ILE A 93 1.54 -7.49 10.16
CA ILE A 93 0.32 -7.17 9.41
C ILE A 93 -0.54 -6.23 10.24
N ILE A 94 -0.86 -5.07 9.66
CA ILE A 94 -1.76 -4.06 10.23
C ILE A 94 -3.01 -4.02 9.37
N TYR A 95 -4.08 -4.57 9.89
CA TYR A 95 -5.39 -4.62 9.24
C TYR A 95 -6.04 -3.25 9.26
N LEU A 96 -6.44 -2.76 8.09
CA LEU A 96 -7.19 -1.52 7.93
C LEU A 96 -8.65 -1.83 7.62
N THR A 97 -9.55 -1.14 8.30
CA THR A 97 -10.98 -1.15 7.96
C THR A 97 -11.24 -0.36 6.68
N GLU A 98 -12.37 -0.61 6.02
CA GLU A 98 -12.79 0.19 4.86
C GLU A 98 -12.89 1.69 5.20
N GLN A 99 -13.33 2.03 6.41
CA GLN A 99 -13.39 3.42 6.86
C GLN A 99 -11.98 4.04 6.94
N GLN A 100 -10.99 3.30 7.40
CA GLN A 100 -9.59 3.74 7.41
C GLN A 100 -9.01 3.83 5.99
N ILE A 101 -9.41 2.95 5.08
CA ILE A 101 -9.03 3.06 3.65
C ILE A 101 -9.63 4.33 3.03
N THR A 102 -10.88 4.65 3.34
CA THR A 102 -11.51 5.92 2.91
C THR A 102 -10.80 7.14 3.48
N ALA A 103 -10.22 7.02 4.67
CA ALA A 103 -9.37 8.05 5.30
C ALA A 103 -7.88 7.98 4.88
N PHE A 104 -7.57 7.33 3.76
CA PHE A 104 -6.24 7.23 3.16
C PHE A 104 -5.17 6.49 3.98
N CYS A 105 -5.52 5.68 5.00
CA CYS A 105 -4.53 4.95 5.79
C CYS A 105 -3.68 3.97 4.97
N GLY A 106 -4.20 3.44 3.86
CA GLY A 106 -3.43 2.63 2.91
C GLY A 106 -2.55 3.45 1.95
N ASN A 107 -2.78 4.78 1.86
CA ASN A 107 -2.06 5.66 0.93
C ASN A 107 -0.84 6.32 1.59
N ALA A 108 0.00 5.51 2.18
CA ALA A 108 1.24 5.91 2.84
C ALA A 108 2.47 5.34 2.10
N LEU A 109 3.65 5.86 2.39
CA LEU A 109 4.91 5.42 1.78
C LEU A 109 6.05 5.43 2.80
N GLU A 110 6.73 4.28 2.96
CA GLU A 110 7.98 4.23 3.70
C GLU A 110 9.10 4.86 2.89
N LEU A 111 9.86 5.72 3.52
CA LEU A 111 11.01 6.42 2.93
C LEU A 111 12.22 6.29 3.86
N LYS A 112 13.41 6.32 3.25
CA LYS A 112 14.66 6.40 4.00
C LYS A 112 15.01 7.87 4.24
N GLY A 113 14.85 8.32 5.48
CA GLY A 113 15.30 9.64 5.94
C GLY A 113 16.77 9.65 6.36
N SER A 114 17.29 10.83 6.71
CA SER A 114 18.65 10.98 7.21
C SER A 114 18.88 10.32 8.58
N SER A 115 17.83 10.26 9.41
CA SER A 115 17.86 9.69 10.76
C SER A 115 17.17 8.32 10.89
N GLY A 116 16.95 7.63 9.79
CA GLY A 116 16.26 6.33 9.78
C GLY A 116 15.07 6.28 8.84
N ARG A 117 14.26 5.23 8.98
CA ARG A 117 13.04 5.05 8.17
C ARG A 117 11.91 5.91 8.70
N ILE A 118 11.16 6.47 7.78
CA ILE A 118 9.95 7.25 8.07
C ILE A 118 8.78 6.69 7.26
N LEU A 119 7.57 6.73 7.81
CA LEU A 119 6.34 6.50 7.08
C LEU A 119 5.64 7.84 6.86
N ALA A 120 5.67 8.30 5.62
CA ALA A 120 4.94 9.49 5.20
C ALA A 120 3.47 9.11 4.95
N LEU A 121 2.57 9.78 5.65
CA LEU A 121 1.12 9.61 5.55
C LEU A 121 0.41 10.96 5.75
N SER A 122 -0.86 11.05 5.36
CA SER A 122 -1.60 12.30 5.62
C SER A 122 -1.99 12.43 7.09
N LEU A 123 -2.26 13.66 7.51
CA LEU A 123 -2.81 13.94 8.83
C LEU A 123 -4.20 13.29 9.00
N THR A 124 -5.00 13.23 7.93
CA THR A 124 -6.28 12.52 7.89
C THR A 124 -6.09 11.03 8.19
N ALA A 125 -5.12 10.38 7.53
CA ALA A 125 -4.79 8.98 7.74
C ALA A 125 -4.28 8.75 9.19
N TYR A 126 -3.35 9.59 9.65
CA TYR A 126 -2.81 9.49 11.01
C TYR A 126 -3.92 9.55 12.08
N ASN A 127 -4.85 10.50 11.96
CA ASN A 127 -5.96 10.66 12.89
C ASN A 127 -6.99 9.51 12.83
N ALA A 128 -7.05 8.77 11.72
CA ALA A 128 -7.95 7.62 11.56
C ALA A 128 -7.32 6.29 12.05
N LEU A 129 -6.00 6.24 12.26
CA LEU A 129 -5.34 5.09 12.86
C LEU A 129 -5.68 4.98 14.34
N THR A 130 -5.85 3.77 14.84
CA THR A 130 -6.01 3.52 16.27
C THR A 130 -4.69 3.69 17.00
N LYS A 131 -4.75 4.00 18.30
CA LYS A 131 -3.54 4.09 19.15
C LYS A 131 -2.67 2.84 19.09
N ASN A 132 -3.30 1.66 19.02
CA ASN A 132 -2.58 0.39 18.90
C ASN A 132 -1.85 0.28 17.56
N GLN A 133 -2.49 0.65 16.44
CA GLN A 133 -1.84 0.65 15.11
C GLN A 133 -0.67 1.63 15.06
N ILE A 134 -0.82 2.83 15.63
CA ILE A 134 0.25 3.83 15.75
C ILE A 134 1.42 3.25 16.56
N SER A 135 1.16 2.71 17.75
CA SER A 135 2.20 2.12 18.61
C SER A 135 2.95 0.98 17.90
N LEU A 136 2.23 0.10 17.19
CA LEU A 136 2.84 -0.99 16.43
C LEU A 136 3.74 -0.51 15.29
N LEU A 137 3.36 0.58 14.62
CA LEU A 137 4.18 1.18 13.55
C LEU A 137 5.42 1.86 14.12
N GLU A 138 5.28 2.60 15.22
CA GLU A 138 6.36 3.36 15.84
C GLU A 138 7.48 2.49 16.45
N GLU A 139 7.23 1.18 16.61
CA GLU A 139 8.29 0.23 16.97
C GLU A 139 9.36 0.08 15.87
N THR A 140 9.02 0.35 14.61
CA THR A 140 9.89 0.08 13.46
C THR A 140 10.16 1.30 12.57
N VAL A 141 9.26 2.29 12.58
CA VAL A 141 9.33 3.44 11.68
C VAL A 141 8.81 4.71 12.36
N LYS A 142 9.42 5.85 12.08
CA LYS A 142 8.91 7.15 12.55
C LYS A 142 7.75 7.60 11.67
N LEU A 143 6.59 7.88 12.27
CA LEU A 143 5.44 8.42 11.54
C LEU A 143 5.65 9.92 11.27
N VAL A 144 5.35 10.33 10.02
CA VAL A 144 5.44 11.72 9.58
C VAL A 144 4.09 12.12 8.96
N PRO A 145 3.14 12.60 9.77
CA PRO A 145 1.86 13.09 9.28
C PRO A 145 2.04 14.42 8.56
N LEU A 146 1.41 14.55 7.39
CA LEU A 146 1.47 15.72 6.51
C LEU A 146 0.05 16.26 6.29
N ASP A 147 -0.12 17.57 6.42
CA ASP A 147 -1.40 18.19 6.05
C ASP A 147 -1.46 18.36 4.52
N VAL A 148 -2.23 17.50 3.90
CA VAL A 148 -2.50 17.48 2.46
C VAL A 148 -4.01 17.48 2.19
N SER A 149 -4.79 17.99 3.13
CA SER A 149 -6.26 17.98 3.09
C SER A 149 -6.84 18.57 1.81
N ALA A 150 -6.25 19.66 1.30
CA ALA A 150 -6.65 20.27 0.04
C ALA A 150 -6.43 19.35 -1.18
N ILE A 151 -5.40 18.50 -1.15
CA ILE A 151 -5.08 17.53 -2.22
C ILE A 151 -6.03 16.34 -2.13
N GLU A 152 -6.37 15.90 -0.93
CA GLU A 152 -7.28 14.78 -0.67
C GLU A 152 -8.69 15.01 -1.24
N LEU A 153 -9.11 16.27 -1.38
CA LEU A 153 -10.38 16.63 -2.06
C LEU A 153 -10.40 16.19 -3.54
N ALA A 154 -9.25 16.05 -4.17
CA ALA A 154 -9.13 15.55 -5.54
C ALA A 154 -9.04 14.00 -5.64
N GLY A 155 -9.12 13.29 -4.51
CA GLY A 155 -9.18 11.82 -4.45
C GLY A 155 -7.83 11.10 -4.39
N GLY A 156 -6.72 11.82 -4.18
CA GLY A 156 -5.38 11.25 -3.93
C GLY A 156 -4.78 11.79 -2.63
N SER A 157 -3.78 11.12 -2.07
CA SER A 157 -3.11 11.54 -0.84
C SER A 157 -1.58 11.42 -0.98
N VAL A 158 -0.85 11.35 0.12
CA VAL A 158 0.62 11.44 0.18
C VAL A 158 1.33 10.51 -0.80
N ARG A 159 0.99 9.22 -0.82
CA ARG A 159 1.64 8.27 -1.73
C ARG A 159 1.39 8.59 -3.20
N CYS A 160 0.23 9.12 -3.53
CA CYS A 160 -0.11 9.46 -4.92
C CYS A 160 0.77 10.60 -5.48
N MET A 161 1.41 11.38 -4.62
CA MET A 161 2.32 12.47 -4.99
C MET A 161 3.79 12.06 -5.05
N LEU A 162 4.11 10.83 -4.63
CA LEU A 162 5.48 10.36 -4.45
C LEU A 162 5.80 9.21 -5.41
N ALA A 163 7.00 9.20 -5.94
CA ALA A 163 7.56 8.09 -6.69
C ALA A 163 8.92 7.71 -6.09
N GLY A 164 9.08 6.43 -5.71
CA GLY A 164 10.35 5.93 -5.21
C GLY A 164 11.40 5.84 -6.31
N ILE A 165 12.63 6.26 -6.01
CA ILE A 165 13.77 6.10 -6.91
C ILE A 165 14.68 5.02 -6.31
N HIS A 166 14.76 3.88 -7.01
CA HIS A 166 15.54 2.71 -6.60
C HIS A 166 16.76 2.49 -7.51
N LEU A 167 17.35 3.57 -7.99
CA LEU A 167 18.56 3.54 -8.82
C LEU A 167 19.81 3.55 -7.92
N SER A 168 20.87 2.88 -8.39
CA SER A 168 22.19 2.98 -7.77
C SER A 168 22.66 4.44 -7.79
N LYS A 169 23.28 4.88 -6.69
CA LYS A 169 23.96 6.19 -6.69
C LYS A 169 25.09 6.13 -7.73
N ARG A 170 25.15 7.12 -8.59
CA ARG A 170 26.27 7.32 -9.52
C ARG A 170 27.45 7.89 -8.78
#